data_780fac2c2a08be3b905fdda92f295a4d
#
_entry.id   780fac2c2a08be3b905fdda92f295a4d
#
_cell.length_a   1.000
_cell.length_b   1.000
_cell.length_c   1.000
_cell.angle_alpha   90.00
_cell.angle_beta   90.00
_cell.angle_gamma   90.00
#
_symmetry.space_group_name_H-M   'P 1'
#
loop_
_entity.id
_entity.type
_entity.pdbx_description
1 polymer ?
#
loop_
_entity_poly.entity_id
_entity_poly.type
_entity_poly.pdbx_seq_one_letter_code
_entity_poly.pdbx_strand_id
1 'polypeptide(L)'
;MANYQSFADSYTAGLRDVLADGNDVDSVRDPLSKASGFGQNDRPYRELLAYQSRLADPTSCLAVTPHLPVNLSYCFGLLAWSLDGRNDVDTPAYYRRGAHEYSDDQHTLSGAFGHRLLTSRGNQLEEVVGRIERDPAHRRAFALVLQPEDNFRQSREYPCAVGVHLFLRDGALTWITVMRAQQALTVLPYDAFLFMGMQQYAASLLNVPSGPYIHQSGTFHFYENEVELARKITEAPVEAVALPAFPGTPDGGRETARELIDFERRLRLAAQSGDVSTVDEIATHKANTEFADVARACLATHAYRKLGDTTSLVTSPASNGGVANLIAAI
;
A
#
# COMPACT_ATOMS: atom_id res chain seq x y z
N MET A 1 -18.26 -12.60 7.25
CA MET A 1 -17.12 -12.05 6.50
C MET A 1 -17.30 -12.45 5.04
N ALA A 2 -17.33 -11.47 4.14
CA ALA A 2 -17.41 -11.72 2.71
C ALA A 2 -16.04 -12.17 2.16
N ASN A 3 -16.07 -13.09 1.19
CA ASN A 3 -14.88 -13.63 0.52
C ASN A 3 -14.89 -13.19 -0.94
N TYR A 4 -13.78 -12.63 -1.40
CA TYR A 4 -13.61 -12.12 -2.73
C TYR A 4 -12.42 -12.79 -3.41
N GLN A 5 -12.48 -12.95 -4.74
CA GLN A 5 -11.38 -13.51 -5.51
C GLN A 5 -10.32 -12.46 -5.83
N SER A 6 -10.73 -11.21 -6.04
CA SER A 6 -9.86 -10.10 -6.39
C SER A 6 -10.03 -8.89 -5.47
N PHE A 7 -9.03 -8.02 -5.46
CA PHE A 7 -9.15 -6.73 -4.78
C PHE A 7 -10.23 -5.86 -5.41
N ALA A 8 -10.40 -5.90 -6.74
CA ALA A 8 -11.44 -5.15 -7.44
C ALA A 8 -12.84 -5.50 -6.95
N ASP A 9 -13.14 -6.81 -6.75
CA ASP A 9 -14.42 -7.27 -6.20
C ASP A 9 -14.62 -6.77 -4.78
N SER A 10 -13.60 -6.91 -3.93
CA SER A 10 -13.65 -6.46 -2.52
C SER A 10 -13.83 -4.94 -2.41
N TYR A 11 -13.08 -4.19 -3.21
CA TYR A 11 -13.12 -2.73 -3.25
C TYR A 11 -14.51 -2.23 -3.66
N THR A 12 -15.03 -2.76 -4.77
CA THR A 12 -16.34 -2.35 -5.29
C THR A 12 -17.47 -2.73 -4.34
N ALA A 13 -17.41 -3.92 -3.74
CA ALA A 13 -18.38 -4.36 -2.74
C ALA A 13 -18.34 -3.47 -1.50
N GLY A 14 -17.14 -3.16 -0.96
CA GLY A 14 -17.00 -2.28 0.19
C GLY A 14 -17.58 -0.89 -0.04
N LEU A 15 -17.37 -0.30 -1.23
CA LEU A 15 -17.98 0.98 -1.58
C LEU A 15 -19.50 0.90 -1.64
N ARG A 16 -20.06 -0.19 -2.20
CA ARG A 16 -21.52 -0.43 -2.23
C ARG A 16 -22.08 -0.58 -0.83
N ASP A 17 -21.40 -1.31 0.04
CA ASP A 17 -21.83 -1.52 1.42
C ASP A 17 -21.91 -0.18 2.18
N VAL A 18 -20.90 0.70 2.03
CA VAL A 18 -20.94 2.04 2.65
C VAL A 18 -22.04 2.91 2.03
N LEU A 19 -22.27 2.84 0.70
CA LEU A 19 -23.35 3.58 0.05
C LEU A 19 -24.74 3.14 0.52
N ALA A 20 -24.94 1.84 0.75
CA ALA A 20 -26.21 1.26 1.10
C ALA A 20 -26.52 1.36 2.61
N ASP A 21 -25.57 0.94 3.44
CA ASP A 21 -25.77 0.69 4.86
C ASP A 21 -24.93 1.59 5.78
N GLY A 22 -24.10 2.49 5.20
CA GLY A 22 -23.25 3.38 5.98
C GLY A 22 -24.05 4.42 6.75
N ASN A 23 -23.62 4.70 7.97
CA ASN A 23 -24.16 5.78 8.79
C ASN A 23 -23.50 7.11 8.44
N ASP A 24 -24.30 8.17 8.32
CA ASP A 24 -23.79 9.53 8.15
C ASP A 24 -23.29 10.04 9.50
N VAL A 25 -22.09 10.58 9.50
CA VAL A 25 -21.46 11.15 10.69
C VAL A 25 -21.14 12.61 10.42
N ASP A 26 -21.82 13.48 11.17
CA ASP A 26 -21.50 14.90 11.20
C ASP A 26 -20.18 15.09 11.93
N SER A 27 -19.20 15.63 11.25
CA SER A 27 -17.92 15.94 11.86
C SER A 27 -18.11 17.09 12.88
N VAL A 28 -18.03 16.74 14.15
CA VAL A 28 -17.89 17.75 15.20
C VAL A 28 -16.45 18.25 15.15
N ARG A 29 -16.29 19.57 14.96
CA ARG A 29 -14.96 20.20 15.02
C ARG A 29 -14.25 19.84 16.31
N ASP A 30 -13.27 18.94 16.23
CA ASP A 30 -12.35 18.75 17.35
C ASP A 30 -11.49 20.03 17.49
N PRO A 31 -11.57 20.73 18.63
CA PRO A 31 -10.72 21.90 18.87
C PRO A 31 -9.22 21.57 18.76
N LEU A 32 -8.84 20.30 18.98
CA LEU A 32 -7.46 19.82 18.86
C LEU A 32 -7.06 19.63 17.38
N SER A 33 -7.99 19.27 16.50
CA SER A 33 -7.72 19.15 15.06
C SER A 33 -7.42 20.51 14.42
N LYS A 34 -8.01 21.59 14.93
CA LYS A 34 -7.69 22.96 14.49
C LYS A 34 -6.28 23.38 14.88
N ALA A 35 -5.80 22.96 16.07
CA ALA A 35 -4.45 23.27 16.52
C ALA A 35 -3.38 22.55 15.67
N SER A 36 -3.72 21.39 15.07
CA SER A 36 -2.83 20.63 14.19
C SER A 36 -2.82 21.10 12.74
N GLY A 37 -3.67 22.06 12.35
CA GLY A 37 -3.78 22.53 10.95
C GLY A 37 -4.44 21.53 10.00
N PHE A 38 -5.08 20.47 10.50
CA PHE A 38 -5.80 19.50 9.72
C PHE A 38 -7.26 19.92 9.51
N GLY A 39 -7.54 20.51 8.36
CA GLY A 39 -8.91 20.74 7.89
C GLY A 39 -9.60 19.48 7.34
N GLN A 40 -9.02 18.28 7.49
CA GLN A 40 -9.61 17.05 6.97
C GLN A 40 -10.63 16.41 7.92
N ASN A 41 -10.49 16.59 9.21
CA ASN A 41 -11.42 16.04 10.21
C ASN A 41 -12.74 16.84 10.33
N ASP A 42 -12.87 17.96 9.63
CA ASP A 42 -14.08 18.80 9.64
C ASP A 42 -15.07 18.42 8.51
N ARG A 43 -14.86 17.32 7.80
CA ARG A 43 -15.74 16.88 6.71
C ARG A 43 -16.71 15.82 7.19
N PRO A 44 -18.03 15.99 6.94
CA PRO A 44 -18.97 14.89 7.12
C PRO A 44 -18.53 13.67 6.32
N TYR A 45 -18.77 12.50 6.86
CA TYR A 45 -18.41 11.24 6.23
C TYR A 45 -19.48 10.18 6.47
N ARG A 46 -19.45 9.15 5.64
CA ARG A 46 -20.33 7.98 5.77
C ARG A 46 -19.48 6.77 6.09
N GLU A 47 -19.87 5.98 7.12
CA GLU A 47 -19.07 4.88 7.63
C GLU A 47 -19.84 3.61 7.92
N LEU A 48 -19.11 2.50 7.86
CA LEU A 48 -19.44 1.22 8.48
C LEU A 48 -18.46 0.95 9.61
N LEU A 49 -18.97 0.58 10.78
CA LEU A 49 -18.12 0.16 11.90
C LEU A 49 -17.79 -1.33 11.81
N ALA A 50 -16.59 -1.71 12.26
CA ALA A 50 -16.12 -3.10 12.32
C ALA A 50 -16.19 -3.82 10.96
N TYR A 51 -15.83 -3.14 9.88
CA TYR A 51 -15.83 -3.70 8.53
C TYR A 51 -14.69 -4.69 8.33
N GLN A 52 -14.98 -5.78 7.60
CA GLN A 52 -13.98 -6.80 7.30
C GLN A 52 -14.22 -7.43 5.93
N SER A 53 -13.15 -7.56 5.15
CA SER A 53 -13.13 -8.30 3.88
C SER A 53 -12.00 -9.31 3.85
N ARG A 54 -12.17 -10.38 3.05
CA ARG A 54 -11.17 -11.42 2.82
C ARG A 54 -10.95 -11.62 1.33
N LEU A 55 -9.70 -11.48 0.88
CA LEU A 55 -9.25 -11.79 -0.47
C LEU A 55 -8.62 -13.19 -0.49
N ALA A 56 -8.98 -13.99 -1.48
CA ALA A 56 -8.40 -15.31 -1.66
C ALA A 56 -7.00 -15.23 -2.26
N ASP A 57 -6.80 -14.33 -3.24
CA ASP A 57 -5.56 -14.17 -3.99
C ASP A 57 -4.97 -12.75 -3.82
N PRO A 58 -3.89 -12.58 -3.03
CA PRO A 58 -3.24 -11.29 -2.83
C PRO A 58 -2.43 -10.81 -4.05
N THR A 59 -2.24 -11.61 -5.10
CA THR A 59 -1.61 -11.14 -6.34
C THR A 59 -2.57 -10.31 -7.18
N SER A 60 -3.88 -10.57 -7.09
CA SER A 60 -4.94 -9.78 -7.71
C SER A 60 -5.22 -8.50 -6.91
N CYS A 61 -4.18 -7.65 -6.80
CA CYS A 61 -4.08 -6.55 -5.83
C CYS A 61 -4.49 -5.18 -6.37
N LEU A 62 -4.89 -5.07 -7.63
CA LEU A 62 -5.26 -3.80 -8.24
C LEU A 62 -6.71 -3.79 -8.69
N ALA A 63 -7.37 -2.64 -8.50
CA ALA A 63 -8.70 -2.34 -9.00
C ALA A 63 -8.58 -1.16 -9.98
N VAL A 64 -8.86 -1.40 -11.25
CA VAL A 64 -8.75 -0.39 -12.31
C VAL A 64 -10.13 0.10 -12.68
N THR A 65 -10.34 1.39 -12.54
CA THR A 65 -11.59 2.06 -12.89
C THR A 65 -11.31 3.34 -13.68
N PRO A 66 -12.14 3.70 -14.67
CA PRO A 66 -11.95 4.93 -15.43
C PRO A 66 -12.18 6.20 -14.60
N HIS A 67 -12.82 6.08 -13.44
CA HIS A 67 -13.19 7.22 -12.60
C HIS A 67 -12.14 7.60 -11.56
N LEU A 68 -11.24 6.65 -11.20
CA LEU A 68 -10.17 6.87 -10.22
C LEU A 68 -8.96 6.02 -10.61
N PRO A 69 -8.06 6.55 -11.46
CA PRO A 69 -6.87 5.82 -11.87
C PRO A 69 -5.92 5.60 -10.69
N VAL A 70 -5.43 4.37 -10.56
CA VAL A 70 -4.41 4.02 -9.57
C VAL A 70 -3.05 4.52 -10.04
N ASN A 71 -2.34 5.24 -9.19
CA ASN A 71 -0.94 5.61 -9.43
C ASN A 71 -0.02 4.44 -9.08
N LEU A 72 0.31 3.62 -10.08
CA LEU A 72 1.11 2.41 -9.87
C LEU A 72 2.55 2.73 -9.45
N SER A 73 3.12 3.85 -9.88
CA SER A 73 4.44 4.29 -9.42
C SER A 73 4.44 4.63 -7.94
N TYR A 74 3.36 5.23 -7.44
CA TYR A 74 3.20 5.46 -6.00
C TYR A 74 3.05 4.16 -5.22
N CYS A 75 2.31 3.18 -5.76
CA CYS A 75 2.20 1.84 -5.15
C CYS A 75 3.59 1.21 -4.94
N PHE A 76 4.41 1.13 -5.98
CA PHE A 76 5.75 0.56 -5.89
C PHE A 76 6.72 1.41 -5.07
N GLY A 77 6.65 2.74 -5.20
CA GLY A 77 7.45 3.66 -4.39
C GLY A 77 7.15 3.52 -2.90
N LEU A 78 5.87 3.41 -2.54
CA LEU A 78 5.43 3.21 -1.15
C LEU A 78 5.85 1.83 -0.61
N LEU A 79 5.76 0.78 -1.43
CA LEU A 79 6.21 -0.56 -1.03
C LEU A 79 7.74 -0.60 -0.84
N ALA A 80 8.52 -0.03 -1.77
CA ALA A 80 9.96 0.08 -1.64
C ALA A 80 10.38 0.83 -0.37
N TRP A 81 9.80 2.01 -0.14
CA TRP A 81 10.03 2.83 1.04
C TRP A 81 9.70 2.11 2.34
N SER A 82 8.60 1.35 2.34
CA SER A 82 8.16 0.58 3.50
C SER A 82 9.05 -0.64 3.78
N LEU A 83 9.46 -1.39 2.74
CA LEU A 83 10.37 -2.52 2.88
C LEU A 83 11.80 -2.09 3.31
N ASP A 84 12.21 -0.86 2.96
CA ASP A 84 13.45 -0.25 3.44
C ASP A 84 13.34 0.30 4.89
N GLY A 85 12.16 0.22 5.48
CA GLY A 85 11.91 0.66 6.87
C GLY A 85 12.09 2.16 7.09
N ARG A 86 11.97 2.96 6.03
CA ARG A 86 12.19 4.41 6.04
C ARG A 86 10.95 5.17 6.52
N ASN A 87 11.19 6.39 6.95
CA ASN A 87 10.14 7.31 7.39
C ASN A 87 10.33 8.75 6.87
N ASP A 88 11.26 8.98 5.93
CA ASP A 88 11.40 10.30 5.30
C ASP A 88 10.13 10.66 4.50
N VAL A 89 9.73 11.92 4.56
CA VAL A 89 8.53 12.40 3.87
C VAL A 89 8.78 12.67 2.39
N ASP A 90 10.03 12.90 1.99
CA ASP A 90 10.40 13.26 0.62
C ASP A 90 10.12 12.13 -0.38
N THR A 91 10.27 10.88 0.06
CA THR A 91 10.00 9.73 -0.82
C THR A 91 8.52 9.63 -1.20
N PRO A 92 7.54 9.56 -0.29
CA PRO A 92 6.14 9.57 -0.68
C PRO A 92 5.73 10.88 -1.37
N ALA A 93 6.30 12.03 -1.01
CA ALA A 93 6.05 13.32 -1.64
C ALA A 93 6.48 13.39 -3.11
N TYR A 94 7.53 12.66 -3.48
CA TYR A 94 7.98 12.55 -4.87
C TYR A 94 6.90 11.96 -5.80
N TYR A 95 6.15 10.98 -5.30
CA TYR A 95 5.07 10.31 -6.05
C TYR A 95 3.71 10.97 -5.87
N ARG A 96 3.42 11.49 -4.68
CA ARG A 96 2.11 12.05 -4.33
C ARG A 96 2.29 13.42 -3.67
N ARG A 97 1.80 14.47 -4.34
CA ARG A 97 1.76 15.82 -3.75
C ARG A 97 0.93 15.79 -2.46
N GLY A 98 1.35 16.60 -1.48
CA GLY A 98 0.66 16.73 -0.21
C GLY A 98 1.10 15.77 0.89
N ALA A 99 2.07 14.87 0.66
CA ALA A 99 2.59 14.01 1.72
C ALA A 99 3.20 14.81 2.89
N HIS A 100 3.80 15.97 2.62
CA HIS A 100 4.32 16.88 3.64
C HIS A 100 3.24 17.43 4.60
N GLU A 101 1.98 17.47 4.18
CA GLU A 101 0.88 17.92 5.03
C GLU A 101 0.67 17.02 6.25
N TYR A 102 1.09 15.76 6.16
CA TYR A 102 1.01 14.78 7.24
C TYR A 102 2.22 14.78 8.16
N SER A 103 3.30 15.47 7.82
CA SER A 103 4.52 15.52 8.61
C SER A 103 4.48 16.65 9.65
N ASP A 104 4.84 16.36 10.90
CA ASP A 104 4.92 17.35 11.97
C ASP A 104 6.17 18.23 11.84
N ASP A 105 7.27 17.66 11.38
CA ASP A 105 8.59 18.29 11.26
C ASP A 105 9.00 18.62 9.82
N GLN A 106 8.15 18.31 8.83
CA GLN A 106 8.38 18.43 7.39
C GLN A 106 9.50 17.52 6.84
N HIS A 107 10.01 16.60 7.64
CA HIS A 107 11.11 15.70 7.28
C HIS A 107 10.74 14.23 7.42
N THR A 108 9.95 13.90 8.45
CA THR A 108 9.63 12.52 8.79
C THR A 108 8.14 12.26 8.92
N LEU A 109 7.77 11.02 8.67
CA LEU A 109 6.46 10.45 8.95
C LEU A 109 6.61 9.43 10.09
N SER A 110 6.30 9.86 11.31
CA SER A 110 6.56 9.07 12.51
C SER A 110 5.68 7.81 12.64
N GLY A 111 4.55 7.78 11.95
CA GLY A 111 3.60 6.68 11.88
C GLY A 111 3.77 5.78 10.65
N ALA A 112 4.80 5.98 9.84
CA ALA A 112 5.09 5.20 8.65
C ALA A 112 5.09 3.69 8.94
N PHE A 113 4.23 2.94 8.26
CA PHE A 113 3.94 1.54 8.61
C PHE A 113 5.18 0.65 8.50
N GLY A 114 5.94 0.77 7.39
CA GLY A 114 7.19 0.04 7.20
C GLY A 114 8.23 0.37 8.27
N HIS A 115 8.40 1.64 8.60
CA HIS A 115 9.30 2.08 9.66
C HIS A 115 8.94 1.46 11.01
N ARG A 116 7.65 1.47 11.36
CA ARG A 116 7.16 0.89 12.62
C ARG A 116 7.34 -0.62 12.68
N LEU A 117 7.19 -1.31 11.54
CA LEU A 117 7.29 -2.76 11.46
C LEU A 117 8.74 -3.27 11.36
N LEU A 118 9.65 -2.50 10.75
CA LEU A 118 10.96 -3.00 10.37
C LEU A 118 12.15 -2.36 11.11
N THR A 119 12.01 -1.11 11.58
CA THR A 119 13.20 -0.38 12.08
C THR A 119 13.01 0.34 13.41
N SER A 120 11.88 0.95 13.70
CA SER A 120 11.72 1.88 14.84
C SER A 120 11.98 1.25 16.20
N ARG A 121 11.69 -0.03 16.37
CA ARG A 121 11.92 -0.83 17.59
C ARG A 121 12.49 -2.21 17.29
N GLY A 122 13.31 -2.33 16.24
CA GLY A 122 13.77 -3.58 15.66
C GLY A 122 12.87 -4.11 14.57
N ASN A 123 13.28 -5.21 13.93
CA ASN A 123 12.53 -5.81 12.83
C ASN A 123 11.44 -6.74 13.37
N GLN A 124 10.26 -6.17 13.65
CA GLN A 124 9.12 -6.94 14.14
C GLN A 124 8.65 -7.98 13.11
N LEU A 125 8.75 -7.67 11.80
CA LEU A 125 8.30 -8.59 10.75
C LEU A 125 9.15 -9.87 10.73
N GLU A 126 10.47 -9.74 10.77
CA GLU A 126 11.36 -10.91 10.87
C GLU A 126 11.11 -11.71 12.16
N GLU A 127 10.87 -11.03 13.27
CA GLU A 127 10.60 -11.70 14.54
C GLU A 127 9.31 -12.53 14.49
N VAL A 128 8.22 -12.00 13.90
CA VAL A 128 6.95 -12.74 13.79
C VAL A 128 7.03 -13.85 12.75
N VAL A 129 7.79 -13.67 11.66
CA VAL A 129 8.11 -14.71 10.67
C VAL A 129 8.88 -15.84 11.35
N GLY A 130 9.93 -15.52 12.10
CA GLY A 130 10.71 -16.53 12.84
C GLY A 130 9.91 -17.28 13.91
N ARG A 131 8.87 -16.68 14.50
CA ARG A 131 7.93 -17.40 15.39
C ARG A 131 7.13 -18.46 14.66
N ILE A 132 6.62 -18.13 13.46
CA ILE A 132 5.88 -19.07 12.62
C ILE A 132 6.80 -20.18 12.10
N GLU A 133 8.04 -19.86 11.76
CA GLU A 133 9.03 -20.85 11.33
C GLU A 133 9.31 -21.90 12.42
N ARG A 134 9.46 -21.42 13.68
CA ARG A 134 9.67 -22.32 14.84
C ARG A 134 8.43 -23.11 15.26
N ASP A 135 7.24 -22.52 15.09
CA ASP A 135 5.95 -23.13 15.43
C ASP A 135 4.87 -22.70 14.41
N PRO A 136 4.62 -23.53 13.39
CA PRO A 136 3.59 -23.24 12.37
C PRO A 136 2.17 -23.04 12.93
N ALA A 137 1.87 -23.58 14.12
CA ALA A 137 0.58 -23.37 14.78
C ALA A 137 0.50 -22.07 15.59
N HIS A 138 1.57 -21.28 15.60
CA HIS A 138 1.70 -20.09 16.44
C HIS A 138 0.55 -19.08 16.26
N ARG A 139 0.10 -18.52 17.40
CA ARG A 139 -1.03 -17.56 17.45
C ARG A 139 -0.63 -16.17 17.94
N ARG A 140 0.66 -15.95 18.18
CA ARG A 140 1.22 -14.70 18.74
C ARG A 140 2.14 -13.99 17.74
N ALA A 141 1.97 -14.27 16.43
CA ALA A 141 2.73 -13.62 15.36
C ALA A 141 2.06 -12.30 14.98
N PHE A 142 1.98 -11.38 15.92
CA PHE A 142 1.38 -10.05 15.76
C PHE A 142 2.48 -8.99 15.84
N ALA A 143 2.56 -8.10 14.83
CA ALA A 143 3.46 -6.95 14.80
C ALA A 143 2.64 -5.66 14.87
N LEU A 144 3.10 -4.70 15.69
CA LEU A 144 2.37 -3.47 16.01
C LEU A 144 2.90 -2.28 15.19
N VAL A 145 1.97 -1.52 14.62
CA VAL A 145 2.22 -0.21 14.02
C VAL A 145 1.84 0.89 15.00
N LEU A 146 0.59 0.89 15.48
CA LEU A 146 0.12 1.84 16.50
C LEU A 146 0.82 1.55 17.83
N GLN A 147 1.29 2.60 18.48
CA GLN A 147 2.00 2.51 19.76
C GLN A 147 1.25 3.30 20.83
N PRO A 148 1.35 2.92 22.12
CA PRO A 148 0.65 3.64 23.19
C PRO A 148 0.98 5.14 23.23
N GLU A 149 2.21 5.49 22.87
CA GLU A 149 2.71 6.86 22.85
C GLU A 149 1.96 7.75 21.85
N ASP A 150 1.41 7.16 20.78
CA ASP A 150 0.64 7.91 19.79
C ASP A 150 -0.62 8.54 20.38
N ASN A 151 -1.22 7.93 21.42
CA ASN A 151 -2.38 8.50 22.13
C ASN A 151 -2.07 9.74 22.97
N PHE A 152 -0.80 9.99 23.27
CA PHE A 152 -0.36 11.10 24.10
C PHE A 152 0.31 12.22 23.31
N ARG A 153 0.40 12.05 21.96
CA ARG A 153 1.01 13.02 21.07
C ARG A 153 -0.07 13.72 20.23
N GLN A 154 0.05 15.03 20.11
CA GLN A 154 -0.63 15.76 19.06
C GLN A 154 0.24 15.65 17.80
N SER A 155 -0.18 14.82 16.85
CA SER A 155 0.54 14.59 15.62
C SER A 155 -0.40 14.69 14.42
N ARG A 156 0.11 15.27 13.35
CA ARG A 156 -0.57 15.27 12.05
C ARG A 156 -0.65 13.87 11.48
N GLU A 157 0.31 13.02 11.80
CA GLU A 157 0.34 11.64 11.39
C GLU A 157 0.04 10.71 12.58
N TYR A 158 -1.24 10.42 12.76
CA TYR A 158 -1.66 9.35 13.67
C TYR A 158 -1.87 8.08 12.84
N PRO A 159 -1.12 6.98 13.06
CA PRO A 159 -1.17 5.80 12.22
C PRO A 159 -2.58 5.24 12.08
N CYS A 160 -3.03 4.98 10.84
CA CYS A 160 -4.31 4.33 10.60
C CYS A 160 -4.24 2.82 10.87
N ALA A 161 -3.10 2.18 10.63
CA ALA A 161 -2.88 0.78 10.96
C ALA A 161 -2.60 0.59 12.45
N VAL A 162 -3.28 -0.39 13.05
CA VAL A 162 -3.00 -0.87 14.41
C VAL A 162 -1.86 -1.86 14.39
N GLY A 163 -1.86 -2.76 13.42
CA GLY A 163 -0.82 -3.77 13.23
C GLY A 163 -1.25 -4.85 12.27
N VAL A 164 -0.40 -5.89 12.20
CA VAL A 164 -0.59 -7.02 11.31
C VAL A 164 -0.46 -8.33 12.07
N HIS A 165 -1.30 -9.32 11.75
CA HIS A 165 -1.30 -10.63 12.38
C HIS A 165 -1.14 -11.71 11.34
N LEU A 166 -0.15 -12.56 11.52
CA LEU A 166 0.26 -13.58 10.57
C LEU A 166 -0.09 -14.97 11.07
N PHE A 167 -0.55 -15.83 10.18
CA PHE A 167 -0.83 -17.24 10.47
C PHE A 167 -0.39 -18.13 9.31
N LEU A 168 0.27 -19.23 9.60
CA LEU A 168 0.44 -20.31 8.64
C LEU A 168 -0.72 -21.30 8.80
N ARG A 169 -1.59 -21.37 7.80
CA ARG A 169 -2.75 -22.27 7.79
C ARG A 169 -2.89 -22.89 6.39
N ASP A 170 -3.25 -24.15 6.36
CA ASP A 170 -3.41 -24.90 5.10
C ASP A 170 -2.18 -24.81 4.18
N GLY A 171 -0.98 -24.72 4.76
CA GLY A 171 0.28 -24.60 4.03
C GLY A 171 0.56 -23.23 3.40
N ALA A 172 -0.24 -22.20 3.68
CA ALA A 172 -0.11 -20.85 3.11
C ALA A 172 -0.14 -19.77 4.21
N LEU A 173 0.51 -18.63 3.94
CA LEU A 173 0.57 -17.50 4.89
C LEU A 173 -0.68 -16.65 4.77
N THR A 174 -1.58 -16.75 5.75
CA THR A 174 -2.69 -15.80 5.93
C THR A 174 -2.18 -14.55 6.63
N TRP A 175 -2.55 -13.38 6.09
CA TRP A 175 -2.21 -12.08 6.63
C TRP A 175 -3.48 -11.31 7.00
N ILE A 176 -3.53 -10.76 8.22
CA ILE A 176 -4.61 -9.90 8.68
C ILE A 176 -4.04 -8.51 8.95
N THR A 177 -4.50 -7.52 8.23
CA THR A 177 -4.24 -6.10 8.53
C THR A 177 -5.36 -5.57 9.40
N VAL A 178 -5.02 -4.94 10.52
CA VAL A 178 -5.96 -4.31 11.45
C VAL A 178 -5.77 -2.79 11.36
N MET A 179 -6.80 -2.09 10.89
CA MET A 179 -6.85 -0.64 10.81
C MET A 179 -7.78 -0.08 11.88
N ARG A 180 -7.41 1.05 12.54
CA ARG A 180 -8.37 1.80 13.36
C ARG A 180 -9.40 2.53 12.49
N ALA A 181 -8.93 3.02 11.33
CA ALA A 181 -9.73 3.75 10.36
C ALA A 181 -9.20 3.48 8.94
N GLN A 182 -10.10 3.27 7.99
CA GLN A 182 -9.79 3.10 6.58
C GLN A 182 -10.66 4.01 5.72
N GLN A 183 -10.03 4.97 5.06
CA GLN A 183 -10.69 5.69 4.00
C GLN A 183 -10.80 4.76 2.77
N ALA A 184 -12.02 4.41 2.43
CA ALA A 184 -12.34 3.31 1.52
C ALA A 184 -12.10 3.64 0.03
N LEU A 185 -12.22 4.92 -0.35
CA LEU A 185 -12.25 5.30 -1.76
C LEU A 185 -10.86 5.54 -2.35
N THR A 186 -10.07 6.44 -1.74
CA THR A 186 -8.82 6.94 -2.33
C THR A 186 -7.56 6.42 -1.64
N VAL A 187 -7.66 5.84 -0.43
CA VAL A 187 -6.52 5.38 0.36
C VAL A 187 -6.42 3.86 0.38
N LEU A 188 -7.55 3.16 0.53
CA LEU A 188 -7.58 1.69 0.58
C LEU A 188 -6.82 1.01 -0.58
N PRO A 189 -6.89 1.48 -1.85
CA PRO A 189 -6.13 0.83 -2.93
C PRO A 189 -4.62 0.81 -2.70
N TYR A 190 -4.07 1.84 -2.06
CA TYR A 190 -2.64 1.93 -1.75
C TYR A 190 -2.26 1.16 -0.50
N ASP A 191 -3.07 1.24 0.56
CA ASP A 191 -2.83 0.48 1.79
C ASP A 191 -2.94 -1.04 1.54
N ALA A 192 -3.96 -1.47 0.79
CA ALA A 192 -4.13 -2.87 0.44
C ALA A 192 -2.97 -3.39 -0.42
N PHE A 193 -2.54 -2.63 -1.43
CA PHE A 193 -1.36 -2.95 -2.24
C PHE A 193 -0.11 -3.13 -1.38
N LEU A 194 0.14 -2.17 -0.49
CA LEU A 194 1.30 -2.21 0.41
C LEU A 194 1.29 -3.47 1.28
N PHE A 195 0.19 -3.74 1.98
CA PHE A 195 0.13 -4.88 2.90
C PHE A 195 0.09 -6.23 2.18
N MET A 196 -0.50 -6.33 1.00
CA MET A 196 -0.42 -7.54 0.17
C MET A 196 1.00 -7.77 -0.37
N GLY A 197 1.73 -6.71 -0.73
CA GLY A 197 3.15 -6.81 -1.08
C GLY A 197 4.01 -7.26 0.11
N MET A 198 3.77 -6.73 1.29
CA MET A 198 4.46 -7.16 2.53
C MET A 198 4.09 -8.61 2.91
N GLN A 199 2.85 -9.04 2.70
CA GLN A 199 2.43 -10.44 2.87
C GLN A 199 3.23 -11.36 1.96
N GLN A 200 3.35 -11.04 0.67
CA GLN A 200 4.09 -11.85 -0.30
C GLN A 200 5.58 -11.93 0.08
N TYR A 201 6.17 -10.82 0.51
CA TYR A 201 7.54 -10.82 1.04
C TYR A 201 7.68 -11.73 2.27
N ALA A 202 6.80 -11.62 3.25
CA ALA A 202 6.84 -12.47 4.45
C ALA A 202 6.59 -13.96 4.13
N ALA A 203 5.71 -14.26 3.16
CA ALA A 203 5.47 -15.62 2.69
C ALA A 203 6.72 -16.22 2.03
N SER A 204 7.44 -15.42 1.23
CA SER A 204 8.71 -15.85 0.64
C SER A 204 9.77 -16.17 1.69
N LEU A 205 9.86 -15.37 2.76
CA LEU A 205 10.80 -15.65 3.88
C LEU A 205 10.51 -16.98 4.57
N LEU A 206 9.25 -17.39 4.64
CA LEU A 206 8.80 -18.68 5.19
C LEU A 206 8.88 -19.84 4.18
N ASN A 207 9.23 -19.57 2.91
CA ASN A 207 9.21 -20.54 1.82
C ASN A 207 7.82 -21.21 1.65
N VAL A 208 6.76 -20.42 1.75
CA VAL A 208 5.37 -20.86 1.58
C VAL A 208 4.62 -19.95 0.61
N PRO A 209 3.54 -20.41 -0.02
CA PRO A 209 2.68 -19.53 -0.81
C PRO A 209 1.99 -18.48 0.05
N SER A 210 1.67 -17.34 -0.55
CA SER A 210 0.75 -16.36 0.02
C SER A 210 -0.65 -16.95 0.05
N GLY A 211 -1.24 -16.97 1.22
CA GLY A 211 -2.63 -17.36 1.45
C GLY A 211 -3.56 -16.14 1.45
N PRO A 212 -4.74 -16.26 2.05
CA PRO A 212 -5.69 -15.16 2.07
C PRO A 212 -5.16 -13.90 2.74
N TYR A 213 -5.51 -12.74 2.16
CA TYR A 213 -5.37 -11.44 2.78
C TYR A 213 -6.69 -11.02 3.43
N ILE A 214 -6.63 -10.56 4.67
CA ILE A 214 -7.81 -10.09 5.41
C ILE A 214 -7.58 -8.63 5.82
N HIS A 215 -8.52 -7.78 5.48
CA HIS A 215 -8.52 -6.37 5.87
C HIS A 215 -9.64 -6.11 6.87
N GLN A 216 -9.26 -5.66 8.07
CA GLN A 216 -10.20 -5.28 9.14
C GLN A 216 -10.05 -3.80 9.45
N SER A 217 -11.15 -3.09 9.64
CA SER A 217 -11.11 -1.70 10.05
C SER A 217 -12.18 -1.38 11.09
N GLY A 218 -11.81 -0.56 12.09
CA GLY A 218 -12.72 -0.04 13.10
C GLY A 218 -13.80 0.84 12.47
N THR A 219 -13.39 1.78 11.60
CA THR A 219 -14.27 2.54 10.71
C THR A 219 -13.81 2.38 9.27
N PHE A 220 -14.75 2.09 8.37
CA PHE A 220 -14.55 1.99 6.93
C PHE A 220 -15.43 3.04 6.27
N HIS A 221 -14.82 4.11 5.72
CA HIS A 221 -15.54 5.33 5.40
C HIS A 221 -15.06 6.00 4.12
N PHE A 222 -15.88 6.89 3.60
CA PHE A 222 -15.49 7.94 2.65
C PHE A 222 -16.23 9.25 3.01
N TYR A 223 -15.68 10.38 2.56
CA TYR A 223 -16.22 11.69 2.85
C TYR A 223 -17.48 11.98 2.01
N GLU A 224 -18.34 12.87 2.49
CA GLU A 224 -19.60 13.23 1.81
C GLU A 224 -19.36 13.73 0.37
N ASN A 225 -18.32 14.53 0.16
CA ASN A 225 -17.96 15.01 -1.17
C ASN A 225 -17.43 13.94 -2.13
N GLU A 226 -17.22 12.71 -1.64
CA GLU A 226 -16.77 11.56 -2.43
C GLU A 226 -17.91 10.59 -2.79
N VAL A 227 -19.11 10.78 -2.24
CA VAL A 227 -20.28 9.90 -2.47
C VAL A 227 -20.59 9.73 -3.95
N GLU A 228 -20.56 10.82 -4.71
CA GLU A 228 -20.85 10.75 -6.15
C GLU A 228 -19.77 10.00 -6.93
N LEU A 229 -18.50 10.14 -6.53
CA LEU A 229 -17.41 9.36 -7.12
C LEU A 229 -17.53 7.87 -6.77
N ALA A 230 -17.90 7.56 -5.53
CA ALA A 230 -18.13 6.18 -5.09
C ALA A 230 -19.26 5.51 -5.92
N ARG A 231 -20.36 6.23 -6.18
CA ARG A 231 -21.44 5.76 -7.06
C ARG A 231 -20.93 5.46 -8.47
N LYS A 232 -20.23 6.40 -9.10
CA LYS A 232 -19.69 6.22 -10.45
C LYS A 232 -18.78 4.99 -10.55
N ILE A 233 -17.93 4.77 -9.53
CA ILE A 233 -17.07 3.59 -9.50
C ILE A 233 -17.89 2.30 -9.38
N THR A 234 -18.92 2.29 -8.51
CA THR A 234 -19.72 1.08 -8.29
C THR A 234 -20.68 0.74 -9.42
N GLU A 235 -21.01 1.71 -10.27
CA GLU A 235 -21.87 1.55 -11.45
C GLU A 235 -21.09 1.23 -12.73
N ALA A 236 -19.79 1.51 -12.74
CA ALA A 236 -18.91 1.21 -13.87
C ALA A 236 -18.24 -0.16 -13.73
N PRO A 237 -17.76 -0.75 -14.83
CA PRO A 237 -16.87 -1.91 -14.75
C PRO A 237 -15.58 -1.54 -14.02
N VAL A 238 -15.18 -2.40 -13.05
CA VAL A 238 -13.89 -2.32 -12.38
C VAL A 238 -13.10 -3.57 -12.74
N GLU A 239 -11.95 -3.37 -13.38
CA GLU A 239 -11.09 -4.45 -13.82
C GLU A 239 -10.19 -4.92 -12.67
N ALA A 240 -10.13 -6.23 -12.44
CA ALA A 240 -9.18 -6.84 -11.55
C ALA A 240 -7.87 -7.08 -12.29
N VAL A 241 -6.78 -6.50 -11.77
CA VAL A 241 -5.45 -6.68 -12.35
C VAL A 241 -4.53 -7.33 -11.33
N ALA A 242 -3.93 -8.47 -11.74
CA ALA A 242 -2.94 -9.18 -10.94
C ALA A 242 -1.53 -8.78 -11.37
N LEU A 243 -0.64 -8.73 -10.38
CA LEU A 243 0.80 -8.57 -10.57
C LEU A 243 1.49 -9.94 -10.51
N PRO A 244 2.70 -10.09 -11.10
CA PRO A 244 3.56 -11.22 -10.80
C PRO A 244 3.75 -11.35 -9.29
N ALA A 245 3.77 -12.58 -8.78
CA ALA A 245 4.01 -12.82 -7.37
C ALA A 245 5.49 -12.62 -7.01
N PHE A 246 5.78 -12.35 -5.74
CA PHE A 246 7.13 -12.50 -5.20
C PHE A 246 7.58 -13.95 -5.37
N PRO A 247 8.88 -14.19 -5.64
CA PRO A 247 9.41 -15.56 -5.65
C PRO A 247 9.14 -16.27 -4.32
N GLY A 248 8.73 -17.53 -4.40
CA GLY A 248 8.35 -18.31 -3.21
C GLY A 248 9.51 -18.82 -2.35
N THR A 249 10.72 -18.25 -2.49
CA THR A 249 11.92 -18.64 -1.73
C THR A 249 12.49 -17.46 -0.94
N PRO A 250 13.13 -17.70 0.23
CA PRO A 250 13.70 -16.63 1.03
C PRO A 250 14.73 -15.77 0.29
N ASP A 251 15.60 -16.38 -0.49
CA ASP A 251 16.61 -15.64 -1.26
C ASP A 251 15.96 -14.82 -2.39
N GLY A 252 15.03 -15.41 -3.13
CA GLY A 252 14.30 -14.70 -4.17
C GLY A 252 13.47 -13.53 -3.63
N GLY A 253 12.81 -13.71 -2.48
CA GLY A 253 12.06 -12.65 -1.81
C GLY A 253 12.95 -11.50 -1.37
N ARG A 254 14.09 -11.80 -0.73
CA ARG A 254 15.07 -10.79 -0.32
C ARG A 254 15.71 -10.07 -1.50
N GLU A 255 15.97 -10.78 -2.59
CA GLU A 255 16.52 -10.20 -3.81
C GLU A 255 15.51 -9.25 -4.46
N THR A 256 14.26 -9.68 -4.62
CA THR A 256 13.18 -8.83 -5.15
C THR A 256 13.01 -7.55 -4.32
N ALA A 257 13.00 -7.66 -2.99
CA ALA A 257 12.91 -6.50 -2.12
C ALA A 257 14.11 -5.54 -2.29
N ARG A 258 15.34 -6.10 -2.37
CA ARG A 258 16.56 -5.29 -2.60
C ARG A 258 16.54 -4.57 -3.94
N GLU A 259 16.17 -5.27 -5.02
CA GLU A 259 16.05 -4.65 -6.35
C GLU A 259 15.01 -3.53 -6.37
N LEU A 260 13.82 -3.79 -5.80
CA LEU A 260 12.76 -2.78 -5.72
C LEU A 260 13.22 -1.53 -4.97
N ILE A 261 13.89 -1.69 -3.84
CA ILE A 261 14.45 -0.59 -3.03
C ILE A 261 15.53 0.17 -3.81
N ASP A 262 16.44 -0.55 -4.49
CA ASP A 262 17.51 0.05 -5.29
C ASP A 262 16.96 0.83 -6.49
N PHE A 263 16.02 0.25 -7.24
CA PHE A 263 15.39 0.93 -8.37
C PHE A 263 14.65 2.20 -7.93
N GLU A 264 13.86 2.12 -6.87
CA GLU A 264 13.17 3.30 -6.34
C GLU A 264 14.15 4.42 -5.99
N ARG A 265 15.12 4.09 -5.18
CA ARG A 265 16.08 5.06 -4.64
C ARG A 265 16.90 5.71 -5.73
N ARG A 266 17.48 4.93 -6.65
CA ARG A 266 18.34 5.42 -7.74
C ARG A 266 17.53 6.25 -8.74
N LEU A 267 16.36 5.76 -9.17
CA LEU A 267 15.51 6.47 -10.13
C LEU A 267 14.99 7.78 -9.56
N ARG A 268 14.54 7.81 -8.31
CA ARG A 268 14.08 9.04 -7.67
C ARG A 268 15.19 10.07 -7.55
N LEU A 269 16.37 9.68 -7.07
CA LEU A 269 17.51 10.59 -6.92
C LEU A 269 18.03 11.09 -8.28
N ALA A 270 18.12 10.22 -9.28
CA ALA A 270 18.50 10.58 -10.64
C ALA A 270 17.52 11.60 -11.26
N ALA A 271 16.21 11.35 -11.13
CA ALA A 271 15.20 12.28 -11.63
C ALA A 271 15.25 13.64 -10.91
N GLN A 272 15.47 13.64 -9.59
CA GLN A 272 15.60 14.87 -8.81
C GLN A 272 16.86 15.69 -9.16
N SER A 273 17.95 15.03 -9.53
CA SER A 273 19.21 15.68 -9.94
C SER A 273 19.30 15.98 -11.44
N GLY A 274 18.35 15.53 -12.26
CA GLY A 274 18.39 15.66 -13.71
C GLY A 274 19.34 14.67 -14.41
N ASP A 275 19.72 13.57 -13.72
CA ASP A 275 20.62 12.56 -14.27
C ASP A 275 19.86 11.55 -15.17
N VAL A 276 19.70 11.93 -16.42
CA VAL A 276 19.05 11.09 -17.46
C VAL A 276 19.81 9.79 -17.68
N SER A 277 21.15 9.83 -17.60
CA SER A 277 22.00 8.64 -17.87
C SER A 277 21.71 7.49 -16.91
N THR A 278 21.57 7.79 -15.63
CA THR A 278 21.20 6.79 -14.62
C THR A 278 19.77 6.27 -14.83
N VAL A 279 18.84 7.12 -15.26
CA VAL A 279 17.48 6.67 -15.59
C VAL A 279 17.50 5.72 -16.79
N ASP A 280 18.26 6.03 -17.87
CA ASP A 280 18.40 5.20 -19.06
C ASP A 280 19.04 3.84 -18.73
N GLU A 281 20.09 3.83 -17.89
CA GLU A 281 20.73 2.60 -17.41
C GLU A 281 19.72 1.67 -16.75
N ILE A 282 18.95 2.20 -15.78
CA ILE A 282 17.98 1.40 -15.03
C ILE A 282 16.79 1.00 -15.91
N ALA A 283 16.33 1.89 -16.79
CA ALA A 283 15.21 1.61 -17.70
C ALA A 283 15.49 0.43 -18.62
N THR A 284 16.74 0.21 -19.00
CA THR A 284 17.19 -0.88 -19.86
C THR A 284 17.69 -2.11 -19.09
N HIS A 285 17.84 -2.01 -17.77
CA HIS A 285 18.27 -3.11 -16.92
C HIS A 285 17.23 -4.24 -16.96
N LYS A 286 17.69 -5.49 -16.92
CA LYS A 286 16.81 -6.64 -16.72
C LYS A 286 16.79 -7.01 -15.24
N ALA A 287 15.63 -6.88 -14.60
CA ALA A 287 15.48 -7.30 -13.21
C ALA A 287 15.55 -8.83 -13.08
N ASN A 288 15.95 -9.31 -11.91
CA ASN A 288 16.11 -10.75 -11.65
C ASN A 288 14.78 -11.46 -11.44
N THR A 289 13.72 -10.70 -11.13
CA THR A 289 12.38 -11.26 -10.91
C THR A 289 11.33 -10.50 -11.71
N GLU A 290 10.23 -11.18 -12.06
CA GLU A 290 9.13 -10.55 -12.81
C GLU A 290 8.48 -9.41 -12.05
N PHE A 291 8.30 -9.57 -10.73
CA PHE A 291 7.75 -8.51 -9.88
C PHE A 291 8.63 -7.27 -9.89
N ALA A 292 9.95 -7.44 -9.70
CA ALA A 292 10.90 -6.33 -9.71
C ALA A 292 11.00 -5.67 -11.10
N ASP A 293 10.83 -6.45 -12.19
CA ASP A 293 10.86 -5.91 -13.55
C ASP A 293 9.64 -5.02 -13.86
N VAL A 294 8.45 -5.41 -13.40
CA VAL A 294 7.25 -4.55 -13.46
C VAL A 294 7.44 -3.28 -12.64
N ALA A 295 7.97 -3.40 -11.43
CA ALA A 295 8.26 -2.25 -10.58
C ALA A 295 9.25 -1.29 -11.23
N ARG A 296 10.36 -1.81 -11.79
CA ARG A 296 11.35 -1.04 -12.55
C ARG A 296 10.69 -0.27 -13.69
N ALA A 297 9.85 -0.93 -14.49
CA ALA A 297 9.17 -0.30 -15.61
C ALA A 297 8.27 0.87 -15.15
N CYS A 298 7.51 0.70 -14.08
CA CYS A 298 6.67 1.76 -13.50
C CYS A 298 7.49 2.93 -12.97
N LEU A 299 8.51 2.64 -12.18
CA LEU A 299 9.34 3.64 -11.53
C LEU A 299 10.19 4.43 -12.54
N ALA A 300 10.75 3.76 -13.56
CA ALA A 300 11.52 4.40 -14.62
C ALA A 300 10.64 5.29 -15.51
N THR A 301 9.44 4.81 -15.90
CA THR A 301 8.47 5.64 -16.63
C THR A 301 8.13 6.91 -15.83
N HIS A 302 7.90 6.79 -14.52
CA HIS A 302 7.65 7.94 -13.66
C HIS A 302 8.85 8.89 -13.59
N ALA A 303 10.06 8.35 -13.50
CA ALA A 303 11.29 9.16 -13.49
C ALA A 303 11.44 9.99 -14.77
N TYR A 304 11.17 9.41 -15.95
CA TYR A 304 11.14 10.16 -17.21
C TYR A 304 10.12 11.30 -17.19
N ARG A 305 8.89 11.04 -16.67
CA ARG A 305 7.88 12.10 -16.53
C ARG A 305 8.36 13.24 -15.64
N LYS A 306 9.07 12.94 -14.56
CA LYS A 306 9.66 13.95 -13.67
C LYS A 306 10.78 14.76 -14.34
N LEU A 307 11.51 14.17 -15.29
CA LEU A 307 12.51 14.83 -16.12
C LEU A 307 11.90 15.65 -17.27
N GLY A 308 10.57 15.63 -17.43
CA GLY A 308 9.86 16.34 -18.50
C GLY A 308 9.69 15.53 -19.79
N ASP A 309 10.18 14.29 -19.83
CA ASP A 309 9.94 13.39 -20.95
C ASP A 309 8.61 12.66 -20.77
N THR A 310 7.59 13.11 -21.49
CA THR A 310 6.23 12.53 -21.46
C THR A 310 6.03 11.43 -22.50
N THR A 311 7.03 11.09 -23.28
CA THR A 311 6.94 10.14 -24.40
C THR A 311 7.58 8.79 -24.07
N SER A 312 8.66 8.78 -23.30
CA SER A 312 9.35 7.55 -22.90
C SER A 312 8.47 6.69 -22.02
N LEU A 313 8.26 5.46 -22.46
CA LEU A 313 7.49 4.42 -21.78
C LEU A 313 8.40 3.20 -21.62
N VAL A 314 8.67 2.83 -20.38
CA VAL A 314 9.42 1.61 -20.08
C VAL A 314 8.47 0.45 -19.94
N THR A 315 8.72 -0.64 -20.65
CA THR A 315 7.90 -1.83 -20.65
C THR A 315 8.56 -2.97 -19.86
N SER A 316 7.75 -3.91 -19.41
CA SER A 316 8.21 -5.15 -18.82
C SER A 316 7.57 -6.34 -19.57
N PRO A 317 8.33 -7.36 -19.94
CA PRO A 317 7.78 -8.59 -20.51
C PRO A 317 6.82 -9.32 -19.56
N ALA A 318 6.94 -9.10 -18.27
CA ALA A 318 6.08 -9.65 -17.23
C ALA A 318 4.74 -8.90 -17.08
N SER A 319 4.57 -7.75 -17.76
CA SER A 319 3.32 -6.99 -17.71
C SER A 319 2.25 -7.68 -18.55
N ASN A 320 1.16 -8.10 -17.90
CA ASN A 320 -0.07 -8.43 -18.62
C ASN A 320 -0.71 -7.16 -19.21
N GLY A 321 -1.76 -7.30 -20.04
CA GLY A 321 -2.40 -6.17 -20.70
C GLY A 321 -2.90 -5.08 -19.73
N GLY A 322 -3.46 -5.46 -18.59
CA GLY A 322 -3.92 -4.53 -17.56
C GLY A 322 -2.76 -3.75 -16.93
N VAL A 323 -1.66 -4.43 -16.59
CA VAL A 323 -0.45 -3.79 -16.03
C VAL A 323 0.20 -2.86 -17.06
N ALA A 324 0.32 -3.29 -18.33
CA ALA A 324 0.89 -2.47 -19.40
C ALA A 324 0.07 -1.16 -19.60
N ASN A 325 -1.26 -1.25 -19.55
CA ASN A 325 -2.13 -0.06 -19.64
C ASN A 325 -1.92 0.89 -18.45
N LEU A 326 -1.74 0.35 -17.23
CA LEU A 326 -1.45 1.17 -16.05
C LEU A 326 -0.10 1.87 -16.14
N ILE A 327 0.93 1.19 -16.67
CA ILE A 327 2.25 1.81 -16.88
C ILE A 327 2.14 2.94 -17.92
N ALA A 328 1.39 2.72 -19.00
CA ALA A 328 1.18 3.74 -20.03
C ALA A 328 0.40 4.96 -19.50
N ALA A 329 -0.38 4.81 -18.44
CA ALA A 329 -1.16 5.87 -17.80
C ALA A 329 -0.35 6.69 -16.76
N ILE A 330 0.89 6.30 -16.43
CA ILE A 330 1.78 7.06 -15.54
C ILE A 330 2.15 8.38 -16.21
#